data_5775cbebdbf2b4974cd30c8a563631da
#
_entry.id   5775cbebdbf2b4974cd30c8a563631da
#
_cell.length_a   1.000
_cell.length_b   1.000
_cell.length_c   1.000
_cell.angle_alpha   90.00
_cell.angle_beta   90.00
_cell.angle_gamma   90.00
#
_symmetry.space_group_name_H-M   'P 1'
#
loop_
_entity.id
_entity.type
_entity.pdbx_description
1 polymer ?
#
loop_
_entity_poly.entity_id
_entity_poly.type
_entity_poly.pdbx_seq_one_letter_code
_entity_poly.pdbx_strand_id
1 'polypeptide(L)'
;MARLLIVHHTPSPSMQALFEAVVAGATHPDIEGVEVVRRAALAATATDVLEADGYLLGTPANLGSMSGALKHFFDTIYYPCLDETRGRPFGYWIHGNSDISGTERQLLAITTGLAWAKAAESVTATGDPDRKTLEACTELGGTLAATLMA
;
A
#
# COMPACT_ATOMS: atom_id res chain seq x y z
N MET A 1 -16.57 -10.68 7.23
CA MET A 1 -15.78 -9.45 7.49
C MET A 1 -14.81 -9.24 6.35
N ALA A 2 -14.77 -8.04 5.80
CA ALA A 2 -13.80 -7.71 4.77
C ALA A 2 -12.39 -7.60 5.37
N ARG A 3 -11.37 -7.81 4.54
CA ARG A 3 -9.98 -7.76 5.00
C ARG A 3 -9.17 -6.81 4.12
N LEU A 4 -8.48 -5.87 4.76
CA LEU A 4 -7.54 -4.96 4.12
C LEU A 4 -6.12 -5.40 4.45
N LEU A 5 -5.33 -5.69 3.41
CA LEU A 5 -3.93 -6.06 3.57
C LEU A 5 -3.04 -4.84 3.31
N ILE A 6 -2.20 -4.51 4.28
CA ILE A 6 -1.19 -3.48 4.13
C ILE A 6 0.17 -4.16 3.99
N VAL A 7 0.80 -4.00 2.82
CA VAL A 7 2.12 -4.53 2.52
C VAL A 7 3.10 -3.36 2.45
N HIS A 8 4.15 -3.41 3.25
CA HIS A 8 5.03 -2.26 3.39
C HIS A 8 6.50 -2.65 3.55
N HIS A 9 7.38 -1.75 3.12
CA HIS A 9 8.79 -1.78 3.48
C HIS A 9 9.10 -0.45 4.18
N THR A 10 9.46 -0.52 5.45
CA THR A 10 9.55 0.65 6.33
C THR A 10 10.94 0.72 6.98
N PRO A 11 11.98 1.11 6.19
CA PRO A 11 13.37 1.04 6.67
C PRO A 11 13.87 2.32 7.32
N SER A 12 13.05 3.37 7.43
CA SER A 12 13.50 4.68 7.90
C SER A 12 12.47 5.34 8.80
N PRO A 13 12.88 6.37 9.60
CA PRO A 13 11.93 7.13 10.40
C PRO A 13 10.83 7.81 9.58
N SER A 14 11.16 8.32 8.38
CA SER A 14 10.16 8.92 7.50
C SER A 14 9.12 7.92 7.05
N MET A 15 9.54 6.74 6.60
CA MET A 15 8.61 5.68 6.21
C MET A 15 7.80 5.19 7.40
N GLN A 16 8.39 5.14 8.60
CA GLN A 16 7.67 4.75 9.81
C GLN A 16 6.53 5.73 10.13
N ALA A 17 6.79 7.03 10.02
CA ALA A 17 5.79 8.05 10.27
C ALA A 17 4.61 7.93 9.28
N LEU A 18 4.91 7.74 8.00
CA LEU A 18 3.88 7.58 6.97
C LEU A 18 3.07 6.29 7.18
N PHE A 19 3.75 5.20 7.47
CA PHE A 19 3.09 3.91 7.74
C PHE A 19 2.13 4.00 8.93
N GLU A 20 2.57 4.60 10.03
CA GLU A 20 1.72 4.76 11.22
C GLU A 20 0.49 5.61 10.93
N ALA A 21 0.63 6.65 10.11
CA ALA A 21 -0.50 7.48 9.72
C ALA A 21 -1.51 6.70 8.85
N VAL A 22 -1.03 5.90 7.91
CA VAL A 22 -1.89 5.04 7.09
C VAL A 22 -2.66 4.05 7.97
N VAL A 23 -1.97 3.38 8.88
CA VAL A 23 -2.59 2.43 9.81
C VAL A 23 -3.62 3.11 10.69
N ALA A 24 -3.31 4.29 11.22
CA ALA A 24 -4.25 5.05 12.06
C ALA A 24 -5.56 5.35 11.31
N GLY A 25 -5.44 5.76 10.04
CA GLY A 25 -6.63 5.99 9.21
C GLY A 25 -7.42 4.72 8.94
N ALA A 26 -6.74 3.63 8.58
CA ALA A 26 -7.38 2.37 8.25
C ALA A 26 -8.06 1.71 9.46
N THR A 27 -7.57 1.99 10.68
CA THR A 27 -8.11 1.43 11.91
C THR A 27 -8.95 2.42 12.70
N HIS A 28 -9.41 3.50 12.06
CA HIS A 28 -10.26 4.49 12.71
C HIS A 28 -11.53 3.82 13.27
N PRO A 29 -11.99 4.23 14.48
CA PRO A 29 -13.17 3.60 15.11
C PRO A 29 -14.44 3.61 14.26
N ASP A 30 -14.59 4.55 13.35
CA ASP A 30 -15.74 4.62 12.47
C ASP A 30 -15.71 3.59 11.34
N ILE A 31 -14.58 2.92 11.12
CA ILE A 31 -14.47 1.83 10.16
C ILE A 31 -14.94 0.55 10.82
N GLU A 32 -16.08 0.02 10.36
CA GLU A 32 -16.68 -1.19 10.91
C GLU A 32 -16.64 -2.33 9.90
N GLY A 33 -16.44 -3.55 10.37
CA GLY A 33 -16.50 -4.76 9.55
C GLY A 33 -15.28 -4.93 8.63
N VAL A 34 -14.17 -4.31 8.93
CA VAL A 34 -12.94 -4.44 8.16
C VAL A 34 -11.80 -4.85 9.09
N GLU A 35 -11.21 -6.01 8.80
CA GLU A 35 -10.00 -6.48 9.49
C GLU A 35 -8.78 -5.92 8.76
N VAL A 36 -7.88 -5.26 9.48
CA VAL A 36 -6.64 -4.72 8.92
C VAL A 36 -5.49 -5.65 9.25
N VAL A 37 -4.87 -6.20 8.22
CA VAL A 37 -3.71 -7.11 8.34
C VAL A 37 -2.50 -6.40 7.78
N ARG A 38 -1.43 -6.30 8.58
CA ARG A 38 -0.17 -5.65 8.19
C ARG A 38 0.90 -6.69 7.99
N ARG A 39 1.60 -6.62 6.86
CA ARG A 39 2.74 -7.51 6.57
C ARG A 39 3.91 -6.71 6.03
N ALA A 40 5.10 -6.94 6.58
CA ALA A 40 6.32 -6.50 5.92
C ALA A 40 6.41 -7.18 4.54
N ALA A 41 6.91 -6.46 3.55
CA ALA A 41 6.91 -6.95 2.16
C ALA A 41 7.59 -8.31 2.01
N LEU A 42 8.68 -8.56 2.74
CA LEU A 42 9.37 -9.86 2.66
C LEU A 42 8.62 -10.99 3.37
N ALA A 43 7.64 -10.69 4.20
CA ALA A 43 6.86 -11.68 4.94
C ALA A 43 5.48 -11.94 4.33
N ALA A 44 5.02 -11.08 3.43
CA ALA A 44 3.71 -11.22 2.81
C ALA A 44 3.69 -12.39 1.82
N THR A 45 2.59 -13.14 1.80
CA THR A 45 2.45 -14.35 1.00
C THR A 45 1.31 -14.22 -0.01
N ALA A 46 1.28 -15.13 -0.99
CA ALA A 46 0.16 -15.22 -1.93
C ALA A 46 -1.17 -15.48 -1.20
N THR A 47 -1.14 -16.28 -0.14
CA THR A 47 -2.33 -16.52 0.68
C THR A 47 -2.86 -15.24 1.30
N ASP A 48 -1.97 -14.40 1.85
CA ASP A 48 -2.36 -13.10 2.38
C ASP A 48 -3.10 -12.27 1.32
N VAL A 49 -2.58 -12.25 0.10
CA VAL A 49 -3.16 -11.47 -1.00
C VAL A 49 -4.52 -12.05 -1.43
N LEU A 50 -4.60 -13.37 -1.58
CA LEU A 50 -5.85 -14.04 -2.00
C LEU A 50 -6.97 -13.86 -0.99
N GLU A 51 -6.66 -13.84 0.30
CA GLU A 51 -7.63 -13.70 1.37
C GLU A 51 -8.08 -12.26 1.61
N ALA A 52 -7.37 -11.27 1.08
CA ALA A 52 -7.71 -9.87 1.28
C ALA A 52 -8.65 -9.35 0.19
N ASP A 53 -9.48 -8.38 0.56
CA ASP A 53 -10.43 -7.76 -0.35
C ASP A 53 -9.92 -6.44 -0.94
N GLY A 54 -8.86 -5.90 -0.37
CA GLY A 54 -8.21 -4.67 -0.84
C GLY A 54 -6.80 -4.56 -0.30
N TYR A 55 -6.03 -3.64 -0.87
CA TYR A 55 -4.59 -3.55 -0.62
C TYR A 55 -4.12 -2.12 -0.44
N LEU A 56 -3.20 -1.92 0.49
CA LEU A 56 -2.40 -0.70 0.62
C LEU A 56 -0.93 -1.09 0.52
N LEU A 57 -0.18 -0.37 -0.32
CA LEU A 57 1.21 -0.69 -0.63
C LEU A 57 2.10 0.49 -0.26
N GLY A 58 3.12 0.24 0.54
CA GLY A 58 4.06 1.28 0.96
C GLY A 58 5.50 0.94 0.65
N THR A 59 6.22 1.86 0.01
CA THR A 59 7.61 1.64 -0.37
C THR A 59 8.41 2.94 -0.38
N PRO A 60 9.69 2.89 0.04
CA PRO A 60 10.60 3.96 -0.31
C PRO A 60 10.96 3.87 -1.80
N ALA A 61 11.39 5.00 -2.37
CA ALA A 61 12.02 5.03 -3.67
C ALA A 61 13.53 4.88 -3.47
N ASN A 62 14.07 3.74 -3.87
CA ASN A 62 15.50 3.43 -3.74
C ASN A 62 16.15 3.38 -5.11
N LEU A 63 17.16 4.23 -5.32
CA LEU A 63 17.90 4.24 -6.59
C LEU A 63 16.97 4.36 -7.81
N GLY A 64 15.93 5.21 -7.68
CA GLY A 64 14.97 5.44 -8.76
C GLY A 64 13.93 4.34 -8.96
N SER A 65 13.81 3.40 -8.02
CA SER A 65 12.98 2.20 -8.15
C SER A 65 12.26 1.91 -6.83
N MET A 66 11.22 1.07 -6.87
CA MET A 66 10.65 0.58 -5.62
C MET A 66 11.69 -0.26 -4.87
N SER A 67 11.49 -0.42 -3.55
CA SER A 67 12.42 -1.23 -2.77
C SER A 67 12.48 -2.66 -3.29
N GLY A 68 13.65 -3.28 -3.16
CA GLY A 68 13.81 -4.70 -3.51
C GLY A 68 12.84 -5.59 -2.73
N ALA A 69 12.52 -5.22 -1.49
CA ALA A 69 11.56 -5.96 -0.68
C ALA A 69 10.16 -5.96 -1.30
N LEU A 70 9.66 -4.81 -1.75
CA LEU A 70 8.36 -4.75 -2.40
C LEU A 70 8.39 -5.43 -3.76
N LYS A 71 9.46 -5.29 -4.52
CA LYS A 71 9.60 -6.01 -5.79
C LYS A 71 9.59 -7.52 -5.58
N HIS A 72 10.26 -8.01 -4.54
CA HIS A 72 10.23 -9.42 -4.17
C HIS A 72 8.81 -9.88 -3.85
N PHE A 73 8.06 -9.07 -3.12
CA PHE A 73 6.64 -9.36 -2.85
C PHE A 73 5.87 -9.56 -4.16
N PHE A 74 5.98 -8.62 -5.09
CA PHE A 74 5.29 -8.74 -6.38
C PHE A 74 5.75 -9.96 -7.18
N ASP A 75 7.06 -10.23 -7.21
CA ASP A 75 7.59 -11.41 -7.89
C ASP A 75 7.02 -12.71 -7.30
N THR A 76 6.79 -12.72 -5.99
CA THR A 76 6.24 -13.88 -5.27
C THR A 76 4.76 -14.10 -5.57
N ILE A 77 3.96 -13.02 -5.62
CA ILE A 77 2.50 -13.14 -5.65
C ILE A 77 1.91 -13.00 -7.05
N TYR A 78 2.65 -12.48 -8.02
CA TYR A 78 2.08 -12.05 -9.28
C TYR A 78 1.30 -13.17 -9.98
N TYR A 79 1.96 -14.28 -10.31
CA TYR A 79 1.30 -15.37 -11.02
C TYR A 79 0.27 -16.12 -10.18
N PRO A 80 0.51 -16.45 -8.90
CA PRO A 80 -0.52 -17.08 -8.08
C PRO A 80 -1.80 -16.27 -7.93
N CYS A 81 -1.68 -14.93 -7.94
CA CYS A 81 -2.84 -14.05 -7.72
C CYS A 81 -3.40 -13.44 -8.99
N LEU A 82 -2.72 -13.65 -10.13
CA LEU A 82 -3.18 -13.14 -11.42
C LEU A 82 -4.53 -13.79 -11.75
N ASP A 83 -5.46 -12.99 -12.22
CA ASP A 83 -6.84 -13.35 -12.52
C ASP A 83 -7.72 -13.63 -11.29
N GLU A 84 -7.14 -14.02 -10.15
CA GLU A 84 -7.90 -14.31 -8.93
C GLU A 84 -8.29 -13.04 -8.15
N THR A 85 -7.56 -11.94 -8.37
CA THR A 85 -7.73 -10.71 -7.59
C THR A 85 -8.15 -9.51 -8.44
N ARG A 86 -8.66 -9.76 -9.65
CA ARG A 86 -9.08 -8.70 -10.59
C ARG A 86 -10.10 -7.77 -9.97
N GLY A 87 -9.91 -6.47 -10.16
CA GLY A 87 -10.83 -5.44 -9.71
C GLY A 87 -10.76 -5.10 -8.23
N ARG A 88 -9.91 -5.77 -7.44
CA ARG A 88 -9.80 -5.44 -6.02
C ARG A 88 -9.18 -4.06 -5.84
N PRO A 89 -9.72 -3.26 -4.90
CA PRO A 89 -9.25 -1.88 -4.70
C PRO A 89 -7.87 -1.83 -4.06
N PHE A 90 -7.07 -0.86 -4.47
CA PHE A 90 -5.77 -0.61 -3.87
C PHE A 90 -5.45 0.88 -3.79
N GLY A 91 -4.49 1.21 -2.95
CA GLY A 91 -3.86 2.51 -2.85
C GLY A 91 -2.41 2.34 -2.44
N TYR A 92 -1.63 3.43 -2.47
CA TYR A 92 -0.21 3.32 -2.16
C TYR A 92 0.37 4.65 -1.65
N TRP A 93 1.50 4.52 -0.95
CA TRP A 93 2.31 5.67 -0.55
C TRP A 93 3.78 5.39 -0.85
N ILE A 94 4.47 6.42 -1.32
CA ILE A 94 5.88 6.35 -1.73
C ILE A 94 6.61 7.53 -1.09
N HIS A 95 7.80 7.26 -0.56
CA HIS A 95 8.67 8.30 -0.02
C HIS A 95 10.08 8.16 -0.61
N GLY A 96 10.68 9.28 -0.97
CA GLY A 96 12.05 9.31 -1.46
C GLY A 96 12.74 10.60 -1.09
N ASN A 97 14.04 10.70 -1.38
CA ASN A 97 14.82 11.90 -1.14
C ASN A 97 14.85 12.83 -2.35
N SER A 98 14.43 12.32 -3.50
CA SER A 98 14.41 13.08 -4.76
C SER A 98 13.23 12.60 -5.62
N ASP A 99 13.45 12.38 -6.91
CA ASP A 99 12.39 11.96 -7.82
C ASP A 99 11.85 10.55 -7.50
N ILE A 100 10.53 10.44 -7.35
CA ILE A 100 9.84 9.17 -7.06
C ILE A 100 9.09 8.63 -8.27
N SER A 101 9.15 9.31 -9.41
CA SER A 101 8.33 8.97 -10.59
C SER A 101 8.61 7.59 -11.15
N GLY A 102 9.85 7.13 -11.11
CA GLY A 102 10.23 5.79 -11.55
C GLY A 102 9.59 4.70 -10.70
N THR A 103 9.58 4.89 -9.38
CA THR A 103 8.95 3.98 -8.44
C THR A 103 7.45 3.89 -8.67
N GLU A 104 6.79 5.04 -8.83
CA GLU A 104 5.36 5.09 -9.08
C GLU A 104 5.00 4.39 -10.39
N ARG A 105 5.77 4.62 -11.44
CA ARG A 105 5.56 3.98 -12.74
C ARG A 105 5.67 2.47 -12.66
N GLN A 106 6.67 1.95 -11.95
CA GLN A 106 6.85 0.51 -11.76
C GLN A 106 5.67 -0.11 -11.01
N LEU A 107 5.26 0.52 -9.91
CA LEU A 107 4.16 0.04 -9.09
C LEU A 107 2.87 -0.01 -9.90
N LEU A 108 2.57 1.04 -10.64
CA LEU A 108 1.37 1.11 -11.46
C LEU A 108 1.39 0.11 -12.62
N ALA A 109 2.54 -0.17 -13.22
CA ALA A 109 2.66 -1.17 -14.27
C ALA A 109 2.29 -2.56 -13.74
N ILE A 110 2.76 -2.91 -12.56
CA ILE A 110 2.49 -4.22 -11.95
C ILE A 110 1.02 -4.34 -11.51
N THR A 111 0.49 -3.33 -10.84
CA THR A 111 -0.92 -3.34 -10.38
C THR A 111 -1.89 -3.33 -11.55
N THR A 112 -1.55 -2.66 -12.65
CA THR A 112 -2.33 -2.71 -13.89
C THR A 112 -2.34 -4.14 -14.46
N GLY A 113 -1.19 -4.81 -14.46
CA GLY A 113 -1.10 -6.21 -14.88
C GLY A 113 -1.96 -7.14 -14.04
N LEU A 114 -2.03 -6.89 -12.73
CA LEU A 114 -2.90 -7.63 -11.81
C LEU A 114 -4.37 -7.23 -11.95
N ALA A 115 -4.66 -6.17 -12.70
CA ALA A 115 -6.00 -5.59 -12.86
C ALA A 115 -6.63 -5.13 -11.53
N TRP A 116 -5.80 -4.68 -10.60
CA TRP A 116 -6.29 -4.02 -9.38
C TRP A 116 -6.80 -2.62 -9.71
N ALA A 117 -7.78 -2.14 -8.97
CA ALA A 117 -8.43 -0.85 -9.22
C ALA A 117 -7.99 0.20 -8.20
N LYS A 118 -7.34 1.27 -8.66
CA LYS A 118 -6.94 2.35 -7.78
C LYS A 118 -8.18 3.02 -7.18
N ALA A 119 -8.27 3.04 -5.86
CA ALA A 119 -9.49 3.45 -5.15
C ALA A 119 -9.27 4.64 -4.19
N ALA A 120 -8.08 5.21 -4.15
CA ALA A 120 -7.78 6.37 -3.32
C ALA A 120 -6.64 7.19 -3.93
N GLU A 121 -6.57 8.47 -3.55
CA GLU A 121 -5.45 9.33 -3.91
C GLU A 121 -4.15 8.76 -3.34
N SER A 122 -3.15 8.59 -4.18
CA SER A 122 -1.83 8.15 -3.74
C SER A 122 -1.13 9.26 -2.96
N VAL A 123 -0.23 8.87 -2.07
CA VAL A 123 0.64 9.82 -1.36
C VAL A 123 2.06 9.62 -1.86
N THR A 124 2.65 10.67 -2.40
CA THR A 124 4.06 10.69 -2.80
C THR A 124 4.74 11.84 -2.08
N ALA A 125 5.83 11.55 -1.40
CA ALA A 125 6.50 12.55 -0.55
C ALA A 125 8.01 12.48 -0.71
N THR A 126 8.66 13.64 -0.57
CA THR A 126 10.12 13.74 -0.55
C THR A 126 10.56 14.50 0.69
N GLY A 127 11.70 14.12 1.25
CA GLY A 127 12.21 14.76 2.46
C GLY A 127 11.44 14.39 3.71
N ASP A 128 11.59 15.21 4.77
CA ASP A 128 10.90 14.94 6.04
C ASP A 128 9.39 15.09 5.87
N PRO A 129 8.59 14.11 6.32
CA PRO A 129 7.15 14.21 6.22
C PRO A 129 6.61 15.39 7.03
N ASP A 130 5.83 16.24 6.39
CA ASP A 130 5.15 17.34 7.06
C ASP A 130 3.75 16.92 7.50
N ARG A 131 3.07 17.82 8.23
CA ARG A 131 1.73 17.57 8.74
C ARG A 131 0.75 17.25 7.61
N LYS A 132 0.81 17.97 6.50
CA LYS A 132 -0.08 17.77 5.36
C LYS A 132 0.10 16.38 4.75
N THR A 133 1.33 15.93 4.62
CA THR A 133 1.63 14.59 4.11
C THR A 133 1.10 13.50 5.05
N LEU A 134 1.29 13.69 6.36
CA LEU A 134 0.77 12.72 7.34
C LEU A 134 -0.76 12.66 7.33
N GLU A 135 -1.43 13.81 7.20
CA GLU A 135 -2.88 13.86 7.06
C GLU A 135 -3.35 13.13 5.79
N ALA A 136 -2.63 13.31 4.68
CA ALA A 136 -2.93 12.60 3.43
C ALA A 136 -2.79 11.09 3.58
N CYS A 137 -1.79 10.62 4.33
CA CYS A 137 -1.62 9.20 4.62
C CYS A 137 -2.75 8.65 5.50
N THR A 138 -3.18 9.40 6.50
CA THR A 138 -4.33 9.03 7.32
C THR A 138 -5.58 8.91 6.45
N GLU A 139 -5.79 9.85 5.54
CA GLU A 139 -6.92 9.81 4.63
C GLU A 139 -6.83 8.64 3.64
N LEU A 140 -5.65 8.33 3.15
CA LEU A 140 -5.42 7.16 2.28
C LEU A 140 -5.88 5.88 2.98
N GLY A 141 -5.41 5.65 4.20
CA GLY A 141 -5.79 4.48 4.97
C GLY A 141 -7.28 4.41 5.24
N GLY A 142 -7.87 5.53 5.66
CA GLY A 142 -9.30 5.61 5.95
C GLY A 142 -10.16 5.38 4.72
N THR A 143 -9.80 5.97 3.59
CA THR A 143 -10.53 5.83 2.33
C THR A 143 -10.53 4.38 1.85
N LEU A 144 -9.36 3.72 1.87
CA LEU A 144 -9.28 2.31 1.45
C LEU A 144 -10.12 1.41 2.35
N ALA A 145 -10.00 1.58 3.66
CA ALA A 145 -10.77 0.78 4.61
C ALA A 145 -12.28 1.03 4.44
N ALA A 146 -12.70 2.30 4.29
CA ALA A 146 -14.11 2.63 4.08
C ALA A 146 -14.67 2.01 2.79
N THR A 147 -13.86 1.93 1.75
CA THR A 147 -14.25 1.30 0.47
C THR A 147 -14.65 -0.16 0.67
N LEU A 148 -14.10 -0.84 1.67
CA LEU A 148 -14.37 -2.26 1.95
C LEU A 148 -15.53 -2.47 2.94
N MET A 149 -16.07 -1.41 3.51
CA MET A 149 -17.24 -1.52 4.40
C MET A 149 -18.46 -2.00 3.62
N ALA A 150 -19.22 -2.86 4.25
CA ALA A 150 -20.44 -3.38 3.65
C ALA A 150 -21.53 -2.31 3.54
#